data_24c97b405f144e09a29b163670a33052
#
_entry.id   24c97b405f144e09a29b163670a33052
#
_cell.length_a   1.000
_cell.length_b   1.000
_cell.length_c   1.000
_cell.angle_alpha   90.00
_cell.angle_beta   90.00
_cell.angle_gamma   90.00
#
_symmetry.space_group_name_H-M   'P 1'
#
loop_
_entity.id
_entity.type
_entity.pdbx_description
1 polymer ?
#
loop_
_entity_poly.entity_id
_entity_poly.type
_entity_poly.pdbx_seq_one_letter_code
_entity_poly.pdbx_strand_id
1 'polypeptide(L)'
;MNHTKFVVSRFENRNGLCSWRVSGFLHGVRLRKNFKTREEAAAEKAALEIKALQSTSGLRSIATALTEERVREAEALFQRMEGKSRPLSFYVDFALANYREPAQQKSLAEGIADYVAAKEHEFAQDQISAPQMQRIRNDLKRLLRHFPGKSVAELTVSSLIGFLELGRPGMKTHNNRRGIVSTFLKFAFQRGWLAENPIFKVPHYRIKRKRGMASTLTVSQARELMEHFETFEGGRWVPYFALCLFAGIRPSVPHGEITRLKPATLTWKRA
;
A
#
# COMPACT_ATOMS: atom_id res chain seq x y z
N MET A 1 -17.06 -9.71 -47.14
CA MET A 1 -15.60 -9.80 -46.76
C MET A 1 -14.81 -10.22 -47.98
N ASN A 2 -14.10 -9.28 -48.62
CA ASN A 2 -13.25 -9.61 -49.77
C ASN A 2 -11.95 -10.22 -49.25
N HIS A 3 -11.85 -11.55 -49.28
CA HIS A 3 -10.58 -12.23 -49.05
C HIS A 3 -9.58 -11.88 -50.11
N THR A 4 -8.55 -11.14 -49.76
CA THR A 4 -7.42 -10.80 -50.65
C THR A 4 -6.62 -12.09 -50.88
N LYS A 5 -6.95 -12.81 -51.94
CA LYS A 5 -6.31 -14.08 -52.23
C LYS A 5 -5.24 -13.85 -53.32
N PHE A 6 -3.97 -14.06 -52.99
CA PHE A 6 -2.88 -14.08 -53.97
C PHE A 6 -2.69 -15.48 -54.48
N VAL A 7 -2.46 -15.60 -55.83
CA VAL A 7 -2.29 -16.87 -56.49
C VAL A 7 -0.92 -16.90 -57.18
N VAL A 8 -0.21 -18.01 -56.98
CA VAL A 8 1.03 -18.32 -57.71
C VAL A 8 0.67 -19.19 -58.91
N SER A 9 1.02 -18.79 -60.10
CA SER A 9 0.79 -19.52 -61.34
C SER A 9 2.05 -19.58 -62.20
N ARG A 10 2.23 -20.67 -62.93
CA ARG A 10 3.26 -20.76 -63.95
C ARG A 10 2.86 -19.86 -65.14
N PHE A 11 3.79 -19.10 -65.65
CA PHE A 11 3.55 -18.18 -66.74
C PHE A 11 4.67 -18.32 -67.77
N GLU A 12 4.30 -18.50 -69.01
CA GLU A 12 5.23 -18.58 -70.12
C GLU A 12 5.36 -17.19 -70.77
N ASN A 13 6.60 -16.71 -70.86
CA ASN A 13 6.92 -15.43 -71.42
C ASN A 13 6.92 -15.55 -72.99
N ARG A 14 6.82 -14.43 -73.73
CA ARG A 14 6.83 -14.40 -75.20
C ARG A 14 8.08 -15.01 -75.84
N ASN A 15 9.17 -15.12 -75.06
CA ASN A 15 10.45 -15.72 -75.49
C ASN A 15 10.54 -17.23 -75.14
N GLY A 16 9.42 -17.88 -74.77
CA GLY A 16 9.36 -19.32 -74.40
C GLY A 16 9.93 -19.67 -73.04
N LEU A 17 10.42 -18.69 -72.25
CA LEU A 17 10.93 -18.94 -70.90
C LEU A 17 9.78 -18.97 -69.90
N CYS A 18 9.76 -20.01 -69.05
CA CYS A 18 8.79 -20.14 -68.02
C CYS A 18 9.23 -19.33 -66.77
N SER A 19 8.31 -18.60 -66.22
CA SER A 19 8.46 -17.89 -64.91
C SER A 19 7.28 -18.18 -64.01
N TRP A 20 7.41 -17.86 -62.74
CA TRP A 20 6.36 -17.98 -61.77
C TRP A 20 5.77 -16.60 -61.47
N ARG A 21 4.45 -16.46 -61.60
CA ARG A 21 3.74 -15.21 -61.40
C ARG A 21 2.90 -15.24 -60.14
N VAL A 22 3.11 -14.23 -59.27
CA VAL A 22 2.20 -13.91 -58.18
C VAL A 22 1.20 -12.87 -58.69
N SER A 23 -0.10 -13.15 -58.53
CA SER A 23 -1.15 -12.21 -58.91
C SER A 23 -2.23 -12.13 -57.88
N GLY A 24 -2.77 -10.95 -57.64
CA GLY A 24 -3.86 -10.71 -56.68
C GLY A 24 -4.18 -9.21 -56.61
N PHE A 25 -4.96 -8.84 -55.61
CA PHE A 25 -5.31 -7.47 -55.32
C PHE A 25 -4.85 -7.08 -53.93
N LEU A 26 -4.17 -5.93 -53.81
CA LEU A 26 -3.82 -5.34 -52.52
C LEU A 26 -4.45 -3.93 -52.49
N HIS A 27 -5.30 -3.66 -51.53
CA HIS A 27 -6.05 -2.37 -51.41
C HIS A 27 -6.78 -1.94 -52.68
N GLY A 28 -7.40 -2.89 -53.38
CA GLY A 28 -8.09 -2.62 -54.64
C GLY A 28 -7.17 -2.46 -55.86
N VAL A 29 -5.85 -2.42 -55.67
CA VAL A 29 -4.87 -2.33 -56.75
C VAL A 29 -4.44 -3.72 -57.17
N ARG A 30 -4.47 -3.99 -58.50
CA ARG A 30 -4.04 -5.27 -59.07
C ARG A 30 -2.52 -5.35 -59.06
N LEU A 31 -1.97 -6.37 -58.40
CA LEU A 31 -0.52 -6.67 -58.36
C LEU A 31 -0.23 -7.90 -59.24
N ARG A 32 0.85 -7.79 -60.05
CA ARG A 32 1.42 -8.90 -60.81
C ARG A 32 2.94 -8.78 -60.73
N LYS A 33 3.60 -9.84 -60.19
CA LYS A 33 5.06 -9.92 -60.10
C LYS A 33 5.51 -11.28 -60.64
N ASN A 34 6.59 -11.30 -61.46
CA ASN A 34 7.16 -12.52 -62.04
C ASN A 34 8.47 -12.85 -61.31
N PHE A 35 8.70 -14.12 -61.08
CA PHE A 35 9.86 -14.66 -60.36
C PHE A 35 10.48 -15.80 -61.18
N LYS A 36 11.77 -16.05 -60.98
CA LYS A 36 12.50 -17.11 -61.68
C LYS A 36 12.18 -18.48 -61.09
N THR A 37 12.01 -18.58 -59.76
CA THR A 37 11.73 -19.82 -59.07
C THR A 37 10.34 -19.83 -58.41
N ARG A 38 9.83 -21.00 -58.09
CA ARG A 38 8.55 -21.20 -57.38
C ARG A 38 8.65 -20.75 -55.94
N GLU A 39 9.82 -20.98 -55.34
CA GLU A 39 10.12 -20.64 -53.93
C GLU A 39 10.08 -19.11 -53.75
N GLU A 40 10.72 -18.34 -54.66
CA GLU A 40 10.66 -16.88 -54.63
C GLU A 40 9.23 -16.36 -54.77
N ALA A 41 8.45 -16.94 -55.68
CA ALA A 41 7.05 -16.58 -55.84
C ALA A 41 6.19 -16.93 -54.62
N ALA A 42 6.46 -18.06 -53.95
CA ALA A 42 5.76 -18.46 -52.72
C ALA A 42 6.10 -17.52 -51.55
N ALA A 43 7.38 -17.14 -51.43
CA ALA A 43 7.82 -16.18 -50.38
C ALA A 43 7.18 -14.80 -50.58
N GLU A 44 7.13 -14.29 -51.80
CA GLU A 44 6.46 -13.02 -52.10
C GLU A 44 4.95 -13.08 -51.88
N LYS A 45 4.30 -14.20 -52.22
CA LYS A 45 2.88 -14.41 -51.89
C LYS A 45 2.63 -14.31 -50.38
N ALA A 46 3.43 -15.00 -49.56
CA ALA A 46 3.31 -14.96 -48.13
C ALA A 46 3.50 -13.53 -47.58
N ALA A 47 4.50 -12.79 -48.07
CA ALA A 47 4.73 -11.40 -47.68
C ALA A 47 3.56 -10.47 -48.04
N LEU A 48 2.96 -10.66 -49.23
CA LEU A 48 1.78 -9.88 -49.64
C LEU A 48 0.51 -10.23 -48.81
N GLU A 49 0.33 -11.49 -48.46
CA GLU A 49 -0.77 -11.94 -47.59
C GLU A 49 -0.63 -11.36 -46.17
N ILE A 50 0.59 -11.36 -45.60
CA ILE A 50 0.89 -10.70 -44.31
C ILE A 50 0.59 -9.21 -44.39
N LYS A 51 1.05 -8.53 -45.47
CA LYS A 51 0.82 -7.09 -45.67
C LYS A 51 -0.68 -6.77 -45.81
N ALA A 52 -1.46 -7.63 -46.45
CA ALA A 52 -2.91 -7.49 -46.55
C ALA A 52 -3.60 -7.67 -45.19
N LEU A 53 -3.19 -8.66 -44.42
CA LEU A 53 -3.69 -8.88 -43.06
C LEU A 53 -3.39 -7.71 -42.13
N GLN A 54 -2.16 -7.19 -42.17
CA GLN A 54 -1.74 -6.04 -41.36
C GLN A 54 -2.59 -4.80 -41.64
N SER A 55 -2.91 -4.54 -42.89
CA SER A 55 -3.71 -3.38 -43.29
C SER A 55 -5.19 -3.52 -42.87
N THR A 56 -5.70 -4.74 -42.76
CA THR A 56 -7.11 -5.01 -42.42
C THR A 56 -7.29 -5.05 -40.91
N SER A 57 -6.31 -5.53 -40.15
CA SER A 57 -6.38 -5.70 -38.70
C SER A 57 -5.78 -4.51 -37.92
N GLY A 58 -5.15 -3.55 -38.56
CA GLY A 58 -4.40 -2.48 -37.89
C GLY A 58 -3.12 -2.94 -37.23
N LEU A 59 -2.82 -4.25 -37.25
CA LEU A 59 -1.62 -4.82 -36.66
C LEU A 59 -0.40 -4.54 -37.55
N ARG A 60 0.72 -4.23 -36.92
CA ARG A 60 2.00 -4.04 -37.61
C ARG A 60 2.95 -5.19 -37.23
N SER A 61 3.55 -5.84 -38.18
CA SER A 61 4.64 -6.80 -37.96
C SER A 61 5.96 -6.04 -37.90
N ILE A 62 6.64 -6.12 -36.76
CA ILE A 62 7.93 -5.48 -36.53
C ILE A 62 8.90 -6.57 -36.07
N ALA A 63 10.09 -6.63 -36.72
CA ALA A 63 11.17 -7.46 -36.21
C ALA A 63 11.71 -6.86 -34.92
N THR A 64 11.71 -7.64 -33.86
CA THR A 64 12.17 -7.21 -32.52
C THR A 64 13.07 -8.29 -31.92
N ALA A 65 14.03 -7.87 -31.11
CA ALA A 65 14.86 -8.75 -30.28
C ALA A 65 14.19 -9.09 -28.93
N LEU A 66 13.01 -8.52 -28.65
CA LEU A 66 12.28 -8.79 -27.41
C LEU A 66 11.63 -10.18 -27.46
N THR A 67 11.61 -10.85 -26.32
CA THR A 67 10.84 -12.08 -26.14
C THR A 67 9.33 -11.79 -26.19
N GLU A 68 8.52 -12.79 -26.48
CA GLU A 68 7.07 -12.64 -26.57
C GLU A 68 6.46 -12.09 -25.27
N GLU A 69 6.97 -12.51 -24.11
CA GLU A 69 6.54 -11.98 -22.81
C GLU A 69 6.82 -10.48 -22.66
N ARG A 70 8.01 -10.04 -23.06
CA ARG A 70 8.38 -8.61 -23.00
C ARG A 70 7.57 -7.77 -23.99
N VAL A 71 7.20 -8.32 -25.13
CA VAL A 71 6.31 -7.64 -26.07
C VAL A 71 4.92 -7.48 -25.45
N ARG A 72 4.36 -8.52 -24.85
CA ARG A 72 3.05 -8.43 -24.15
C ARG A 72 3.08 -7.44 -22.98
N GLU A 73 4.16 -7.42 -22.21
CA GLU A 73 4.34 -6.46 -21.12
C GLU A 73 4.39 -5.02 -21.67
N ALA A 74 5.14 -4.78 -22.73
CA ALA A 74 5.22 -3.47 -23.37
C ALA A 74 3.84 -3.01 -23.90
N GLU A 75 3.08 -3.89 -24.57
CA GLU A 75 1.73 -3.58 -25.04
C GLU A 75 0.80 -3.22 -23.89
N ALA A 76 0.81 -3.99 -22.81
CA ALA A 76 0.01 -3.70 -21.60
C ALA A 76 0.40 -2.36 -20.96
N LEU A 77 1.69 -2.01 -20.94
CA LEU A 77 2.17 -0.70 -20.46
C LEU A 77 1.67 0.43 -21.36
N PHE A 78 1.75 0.30 -22.67
CA PHE A 78 1.25 1.32 -23.62
C PHE A 78 -0.27 1.50 -23.49
N GLN A 79 -1.05 0.43 -23.32
CA GLN A 79 -2.49 0.54 -23.07
C GLN A 79 -2.79 1.31 -21.76
N ARG A 80 -2.01 1.06 -20.70
CA ARG A 80 -2.15 1.81 -19.42
C ARG A 80 -1.73 3.27 -19.55
N MET A 81 -0.93 3.60 -20.56
CA MET A 81 -0.47 4.96 -20.85
C MET A 81 -1.44 5.75 -21.72
N GLU A 82 -2.49 5.13 -22.27
CA GLU A 82 -3.51 5.84 -23.04
C GLU A 82 -4.11 7.00 -22.23
N GLY A 83 -4.22 8.16 -22.87
CA GLY A 83 -4.72 9.39 -22.21
C GLY A 83 -3.73 10.10 -21.27
N LYS A 84 -2.49 9.62 -21.13
CA LYS A 84 -1.45 10.31 -20.37
C LYS A 84 -0.75 11.37 -21.22
N SER A 85 -0.39 12.50 -20.62
CA SER A 85 0.19 13.66 -21.32
C SER A 85 1.67 13.50 -21.69
N ARG A 86 2.38 12.56 -21.10
CA ARG A 86 3.81 12.36 -21.31
C ARG A 86 4.08 10.97 -21.90
N PRO A 87 5.17 10.80 -22.66
CA PRO A 87 5.56 9.51 -23.21
C PRO A 87 6.00 8.52 -22.12
N LEU A 88 5.99 7.22 -22.43
CA LEU A 88 6.40 6.15 -21.51
C LEU A 88 7.84 6.37 -21.00
N SER A 89 8.76 6.80 -21.86
CA SER A 89 10.16 7.11 -21.47
C SER A 89 10.23 8.09 -20.31
N PHE A 90 9.43 9.17 -20.34
CA PHE A 90 9.39 10.14 -19.22
C PHE A 90 9.04 9.48 -17.88
N TYR A 91 8.06 8.57 -17.88
CA TYR A 91 7.66 7.88 -16.64
C TYR A 91 8.70 6.86 -16.18
N VAL A 92 9.35 6.18 -17.12
CA VAL A 92 10.47 5.25 -16.84
C VAL A 92 11.64 6.01 -16.24
N ASP A 93 12.08 7.11 -16.88
CA ASP A 93 13.19 7.94 -16.38
C ASP A 93 12.88 8.51 -15.00
N PHE A 94 11.64 8.98 -14.79
CA PHE A 94 11.20 9.45 -13.49
C PHE A 94 11.23 8.33 -12.44
N ALA A 95 10.76 7.12 -12.79
CA ALA A 95 10.78 5.98 -11.88
C ALA A 95 12.21 5.58 -11.51
N LEU A 96 13.11 5.47 -12.50
CA LEU A 96 14.52 5.10 -12.28
C LEU A 96 15.28 6.14 -11.46
N ALA A 97 14.96 7.43 -11.61
CA ALA A 97 15.58 8.51 -10.85
C ALA A 97 15.10 8.57 -9.40
N ASN A 98 13.85 8.19 -9.14
CA ASN A 98 13.20 8.40 -7.83
C ASN A 98 12.96 7.10 -7.05
N TYR A 99 12.89 5.95 -7.71
CA TYR A 99 12.73 4.66 -7.05
C TYR A 99 14.10 4.10 -6.64
N ARG A 100 14.21 3.77 -5.37
CA ARG A 100 15.36 3.03 -4.83
C ARG A 100 14.86 1.70 -4.32
N GLU A 101 15.49 0.62 -4.73
CA GLU A 101 15.16 -0.70 -4.22
C GLU A 101 15.53 -0.80 -2.74
N PRO A 102 14.69 -1.43 -1.91
CA PRO A 102 15.06 -1.70 -0.53
C PRO A 102 16.22 -2.69 -0.49
N ALA A 103 17.18 -2.46 0.41
CA ALA A 103 18.35 -3.33 0.55
C ALA A 103 17.96 -4.76 0.93
N GLN A 104 16.84 -4.93 1.62
CA GLN A 104 16.28 -6.23 2.02
C GLN A 104 14.77 -6.23 1.81
N GLN A 105 14.26 -7.27 1.16
CA GLN A 105 12.83 -7.51 1.10
C GLN A 105 12.37 -8.22 2.37
N LYS A 106 11.42 -7.63 3.08
CA LYS A 106 10.83 -8.18 4.30
C LYS A 106 9.31 -8.18 4.20
N SER A 107 8.67 -9.31 4.49
CA SER A 107 7.21 -9.33 4.57
C SER A 107 6.71 -8.45 5.72
N LEU A 108 5.51 -7.88 5.59
CA LEU A 108 4.93 -7.05 6.64
C LEU A 108 4.72 -7.86 7.94
N ALA A 109 4.37 -9.13 7.83
CA ALA A 109 4.15 -10.01 8.97
C ALA A 109 5.44 -10.23 9.78
N GLU A 110 6.52 -10.61 9.10
CA GLU A 110 7.83 -10.79 9.75
C GLU A 110 8.39 -9.47 10.28
N GLY A 111 8.25 -8.39 9.52
CA GLY A 111 8.71 -7.06 9.96
C GLY A 111 8.00 -6.59 11.23
N ILE A 112 6.69 -6.83 11.35
CA ILE A 112 5.91 -6.55 12.56
C ILE A 112 6.36 -7.46 13.70
N ALA A 113 6.58 -8.75 13.45
CA ALA A 113 7.05 -9.68 14.48
C ALA A 113 8.41 -9.25 15.05
N ASP A 114 9.38 -8.90 14.20
CA ASP A 114 10.70 -8.42 14.60
C ASP A 114 10.60 -7.11 15.42
N TYR A 115 9.72 -6.19 15.01
CA TYR A 115 9.51 -4.94 15.74
C TYR A 115 8.85 -5.18 17.10
N VAL A 116 7.85 -6.06 17.16
CA VAL A 116 7.16 -6.41 18.42
C VAL A 116 8.15 -7.08 19.38
N ALA A 117 9.01 -7.99 18.90
CA ALA A 117 10.05 -8.62 19.72
C ALA A 117 11.03 -7.58 20.29
N ALA A 118 11.45 -6.59 19.47
CA ALA A 118 12.29 -5.50 19.95
C ALA A 118 11.59 -4.67 21.04
N LYS A 119 10.28 -4.41 20.90
CA LYS A 119 9.49 -3.70 21.91
C LYS A 119 9.20 -4.52 23.16
N GLU A 120 9.14 -5.84 23.06
CA GLU A 120 9.06 -6.75 24.21
C GLU A 120 10.34 -6.71 25.06
N HIS A 121 11.50 -6.58 24.40
CA HIS A 121 12.75 -6.38 25.09
C HIS A 121 12.79 -5.04 25.85
N GLU A 122 12.33 -3.94 25.24
CA GLU A 122 12.19 -2.64 25.92
C GLU A 122 11.18 -2.70 27.08
N PHE A 123 10.11 -3.47 26.91
CA PHE A 123 9.12 -3.69 27.97
C PHE A 123 9.69 -4.48 29.16
N ALA A 124 10.49 -5.51 28.90
CA ALA A 124 11.17 -6.28 29.95
C ALA A 124 12.18 -5.44 30.75
N GLN A 125 12.67 -4.33 30.17
CA GLN A 125 13.55 -3.36 30.82
C GLN A 125 12.79 -2.17 31.44
N ASP A 126 11.48 -2.26 31.60
CA ASP A 126 10.59 -1.19 32.13
C ASP A 126 10.65 0.15 31.36
N GLN A 127 11.16 0.15 30.10
CA GLN A 127 11.23 1.35 29.28
C GLN A 127 9.88 1.75 28.68
N ILE A 128 8.96 0.81 28.54
CA ILE A 128 7.60 1.03 28.08
C ILE A 128 6.58 0.38 29.01
N SER A 129 5.43 1.01 29.14
CA SER A 129 4.36 0.50 30.02
C SER A 129 3.54 -0.62 29.36
N ALA A 130 2.93 -1.49 30.18
CA ALA A 130 2.05 -2.55 29.68
C ALA A 130 0.89 -2.04 28.80
N PRO A 131 0.18 -0.93 29.12
CA PRO A 131 -0.83 -0.36 28.23
C PRO A 131 -0.24 0.11 26.88
N GLN A 132 0.99 0.63 26.87
CA GLN A 132 1.65 1.06 25.64
C GLN A 132 2.01 -0.15 24.77
N MET A 133 2.58 -1.21 25.36
CA MET A 133 2.88 -2.45 24.65
C MET A 133 1.62 -3.08 24.04
N GLN A 134 0.54 -3.14 24.80
CA GLN A 134 -0.75 -3.65 24.31
C GLN A 134 -1.28 -2.83 23.13
N ARG A 135 -1.14 -1.51 23.17
CA ARG A 135 -1.54 -0.62 22.06
C ARG A 135 -0.71 -0.89 20.82
N ILE A 136 0.61 -1.03 20.96
CA ILE A 136 1.51 -1.36 19.84
C ILE A 136 1.05 -2.66 19.17
N ARG A 137 0.84 -3.73 19.93
CA ARG A 137 0.38 -5.02 19.41
C ARG A 137 -0.96 -4.89 18.67
N ASN A 138 -1.92 -4.18 19.27
CA ASN A 138 -3.26 -4.03 18.69
C ASN A 138 -3.25 -3.24 17.37
N ASP A 139 -2.54 -2.12 17.32
CA ASP A 139 -2.51 -1.27 16.12
C ASP A 139 -1.71 -1.92 14.98
N LEU A 140 -0.61 -2.62 15.29
CA LEU A 140 0.16 -3.37 14.28
C LEU A 140 -0.59 -4.63 13.78
N LYS A 141 -1.32 -5.33 14.66
CA LYS A 141 -2.22 -6.42 14.24
C LYS A 141 -3.32 -5.91 13.32
N ARG A 142 -3.82 -4.69 13.54
CA ARG A 142 -4.79 -4.04 12.64
C ARG A 142 -4.16 -3.68 11.30
N LEU A 143 -2.92 -3.16 11.30
CA LEU A 143 -2.16 -2.87 10.10
C LEU A 143 -1.97 -4.14 9.25
N LEU A 144 -1.53 -5.24 9.86
CA LEU A 144 -1.32 -6.52 9.19
C LEU A 144 -2.61 -7.07 8.57
N ARG A 145 -3.74 -6.98 9.29
CA ARG A 145 -5.04 -7.42 8.76
C ARG A 145 -5.54 -6.58 7.59
N HIS A 146 -5.13 -5.30 7.53
CA HIS A 146 -5.52 -4.43 6.43
C HIS A 146 -4.67 -4.65 5.17
N PHE A 147 -3.44 -5.13 5.32
CA PHE A 147 -2.50 -5.38 4.23
C PHE A 147 -2.01 -6.84 4.22
N PRO A 148 -2.90 -7.81 3.99
CA PRO A 148 -2.51 -9.22 4.00
C PRO A 148 -1.54 -9.51 2.84
N GLY A 149 -0.48 -10.28 3.12
CA GLY A 149 0.48 -10.73 2.11
C GLY A 149 1.41 -9.68 1.52
N LYS A 150 1.34 -8.43 1.97
CA LYS A 150 2.23 -7.37 1.49
C LYS A 150 3.60 -7.40 2.14
N SER A 151 4.60 -6.89 1.42
CA SER A 151 5.90 -6.55 1.98
C SER A 151 5.87 -5.16 2.64
N VAL A 152 6.86 -4.88 3.49
CA VAL A 152 7.01 -3.55 4.13
C VAL A 152 7.23 -2.47 3.07
N ALA A 153 7.97 -2.78 2.00
CA ALA A 153 8.29 -1.85 0.91
C ALA A 153 7.07 -1.45 0.06
N GLU A 154 6.00 -2.25 0.06
CA GLU A 154 4.77 -1.95 -0.67
C GLU A 154 3.81 -0.99 0.05
N LEU A 155 4.16 -0.55 1.26
CA LEU A 155 3.37 0.43 2.00
C LEU A 155 3.59 1.83 1.44
N THR A 156 2.64 2.29 0.61
CA THR A 156 2.67 3.62 0.00
C THR A 156 2.01 4.67 0.90
N VAL A 157 2.29 5.95 0.63
CA VAL A 157 1.64 7.09 1.31
C VAL A 157 0.11 6.98 1.21
N SER A 158 -0.42 6.72 0.01
CA SER A 158 -1.87 6.62 -0.23
C SER A 158 -2.50 5.47 0.56
N SER A 159 -1.86 4.29 0.57
CA SER A 159 -2.36 3.13 1.32
C SER A 159 -2.36 3.38 2.84
N LEU A 160 -1.34 4.06 3.36
CA LEU A 160 -1.26 4.42 4.77
C LEU A 160 -2.32 5.44 5.17
N ILE A 161 -2.60 6.45 4.34
CA ILE A 161 -3.69 7.40 4.55
C ILE A 161 -5.02 6.64 4.66
N GLY A 162 -5.34 5.78 3.68
CA GLY A 162 -6.56 4.98 3.69
C GLY A 162 -6.70 4.12 4.95
N PHE A 163 -5.62 3.49 5.41
CA PHE A 163 -5.60 2.72 6.67
C PHE A 163 -5.88 3.60 7.90
N LEU A 164 -5.26 4.75 7.99
CA LEU A 164 -5.39 5.64 9.14
C LEU A 164 -6.77 6.27 9.24
N GLU A 165 -7.44 6.50 8.11
CA GLU A 165 -8.79 7.03 8.01
C GLU A 165 -9.88 5.97 8.14
N LEU A 166 -9.51 4.70 8.19
CA LEU A 166 -10.46 3.59 8.28
C LEU A 166 -11.34 3.70 9.53
N GLY A 167 -12.66 3.72 9.31
CA GLY A 167 -13.66 3.90 10.36
C GLY A 167 -13.81 5.35 10.83
N ARG A 168 -13.34 6.33 10.07
CA ARG A 168 -13.45 7.77 10.33
C ARG A 168 -13.06 8.15 11.76
N PRO A 169 -11.82 7.84 12.21
CA PRO A 169 -11.40 8.11 13.57
C PRO A 169 -11.31 9.61 13.83
N GLY A 170 -11.55 10.02 15.09
CA GLY A 170 -11.24 11.39 15.49
C GLY A 170 -9.74 11.68 15.40
N MET A 171 -9.37 12.96 15.27
CA MET A 171 -7.99 13.44 15.04
C MET A 171 -6.97 12.86 16.06
N LYS A 172 -7.35 12.72 17.33
CA LYS A 172 -6.49 12.15 18.38
C LYS A 172 -6.20 10.68 18.12
N THR A 173 -7.22 9.90 17.75
CA THR A 173 -7.07 8.48 17.43
C THR A 173 -6.23 8.27 16.18
N HIS A 174 -6.47 9.06 15.14
CA HIS A 174 -5.65 9.07 13.92
C HIS A 174 -4.17 9.33 14.25
N ASN A 175 -3.87 10.41 14.97
CA ASN A 175 -2.50 10.76 15.33
C ASN A 175 -1.82 9.69 16.21
N ASN A 176 -2.56 9.06 17.12
CA ASN A 176 -2.04 7.98 17.94
C ASN A 176 -1.67 6.75 17.10
N ARG A 177 -2.55 6.31 16.18
CA ARG A 177 -2.24 5.21 15.24
C ARG A 177 -1.06 5.57 14.33
N ARG A 178 -1.08 6.79 13.76
CA ARG A 178 0.02 7.28 12.94
C ARG A 178 1.35 7.23 13.71
N GLY A 179 1.35 7.60 14.99
CA GLY A 179 2.54 7.54 15.84
C GLY A 179 3.14 6.13 15.93
N ILE A 180 2.30 5.11 16.15
CA ILE A 180 2.74 3.70 16.24
C ILE A 180 3.27 3.22 14.87
N VAL A 181 2.54 3.49 13.79
CA VAL A 181 2.98 3.15 12.44
C VAL A 181 4.29 3.88 12.10
N SER A 182 4.45 5.14 12.51
CA SER A 182 5.66 5.93 12.30
C SER A 182 6.89 5.31 12.97
N THR A 183 6.75 4.85 14.21
CA THR A 183 7.87 4.20 14.92
C THR A 183 8.23 2.86 14.31
N PHE A 184 7.25 2.08 13.87
CA PHE A 184 7.48 0.84 13.12
C PHE A 184 8.20 1.09 11.79
N LEU A 185 7.72 2.04 10.97
CA LEU A 185 8.33 2.34 9.68
C LEU A 185 9.73 2.98 9.82
N LYS A 186 9.98 3.72 10.90
CA LYS A 186 11.33 4.18 11.24
C LYS A 186 12.27 3.01 11.52
N PHE A 187 11.83 2.04 12.32
CA PHE A 187 12.58 0.81 12.59
C PHE A 187 12.85 0.02 11.30
N ALA A 188 11.84 -0.14 10.43
CA ALA A 188 11.97 -0.81 9.15
C ALA A 188 12.97 -0.09 8.21
N PHE A 189 12.94 1.24 8.17
CA PHE A 189 13.87 2.05 7.40
C PHE A 189 15.31 1.89 7.91
N GLN A 190 15.52 1.91 9.22
CA GLN A 190 16.83 1.72 9.84
C GLN A 190 17.45 0.34 9.54
N ARG A 191 16.60 -0.66 9.26
CA ARG A 191 17.03 -2.03 8.89
C ARG A 191 17.13 -2.25 7.38
N GLY A 192 16.92 -1.20 6.55
CA GLY A 192 17.02 -1.30 5.10
C GLY A 192 15.86 -2.01 4.43
N TRP A 193 14.72 -2.20 5.12
CA TRP A 193 13.50 -2.80 4.54
C TRP A 193 12.67 -1.79 3.75
N LEU A 194 13.00 -0.52 3.85
CA LEU A 194 12.41 0.59 3.11
C LEU A 194 13.52 1.45 2.52
N ALA A 195 13.38 1.82 1.27
CA ALA A 195 14.26 2.80 0.63
C ALA A 195 13.95 4.24 1.06
N GLU A 196 12.67 4.53 1.32
CA GLU A 196 12.16 5.81 1.81
C GLU A 196 11.04 5.54 2.82
N ASN A 197 10.96 6.34 3.88
CA ASN A 197 9.89 6.19 4.86
C ASN A 197 8.65 7.00 4.44
N PRO A 198 7.57 6.34 3.99
CA PRO A 198 6.38 7.01 3.45
C PRO A 198 5.59 7.80 4.50
N ILE A 199 5.79 7.53 5.79
CA ILE A 199 5.00 8.15 6.87
C ILE A 199 5.24 9.66 6.97
N PHE A 200 6.39 10.16 6.53
CA PHE A 200 6.68 11.60 6.57
C PHE A 200 5.75 12.41 5.68
N LYS A 201 5.24 11.81 4.61
CA LYS A 201 4.28 12.43 3.67
C LYS A 201 2.82 12.24 4.11
N VAL A 202 2.56 11.48 5.18
CA VAL A 202 1.21 11.27 5.72
C VAL A 202 0.84 12.41 6.67
N PRO A 203 -0.35 13.02 6.52
CA PRO A 203 -0.78 14.13 7.37
C PRO A 203 -0.77 13.83 8.87
N HIS A 204 -0.36 14.80 9.66
CA HIS A 204 -0.49 14.80 11.11
C HIS A 204 -1.42 15.96 11.50
N TYR A 205 -2.55 15.65 12.13
CA TYR A 205 -3.53 16.67 12.48
C TYR A 205 -3.09 17.50 13.68
N ARG A 206 -3.13 18.83 13.53
CA ARG A 206 -2.90 19.75 14.64
C ARG A 206 -4.15 19.81 15.51
N ILE A 207 -4.07 19.22 16.71
CA ILE A 207 -5.15 19.30 17.68
C ILE A 207 -5.00 20.62 18.43
N LYS A 208 -5.96 21.51 18.22
CA LYS A 208 -6.05 22.73 19.05
C LYS A 208 -6.43 22.28 20.46
N ARG A 209 -5.53 22.45 21.43
CA ARG A 209 -5.88 22.26 22.83
C ARG A 209 -6.90 23.33 23.18
N LYS A 210 -8.15 22.94 23.38
CA LYS A 210 -9.10 23.81 24.04
C LYS A 210 -8.59 23.94 25.50
N ARG A 211 -8.07 25.11 25.84
CA ARG A 211 -7.89 25.49 27.24
C ARG A 211 -9.29 25.71 27.82
N GLY A 212 -10.02 24.62 28.05
CA GLY A 212 -11.25 24.67 28.82
C GLY A 212 -10.88 24.32 30.24
N MET A 213 -11.45 25.02 31.21
CA MET A 213 -11.46 24.55 32.58
C MET A 213 -12.10 23.16 32.58
N ALA A 214 -11.39 22.14 33.07
CA ALA A 214 -12.04 20.89 33.36
C ALA A 214 -13.20 21.18 34.28
N SER A 215 -14.42 20.68 34.00
CA SER A 215 -15.50 20.78 34.96
C SER A 215 -15.09 19.98 36.17
N THR A 216 -14.89 20.68 37.25
CA THR A 216 -14.58 20.10 38.59
C THR A 216 -15.83 20.14 39.45
N LEU A 217 -15.94 19.20 40.35
CA LEU A 217 -17.00 19.25 41.34
C LEU A 217 -16.81 20.47 42.23
N THR A 218 -17.91 21.15 42.57
CA THR A 218 -17.91 22.16 43.63
C THR A 218 -17.78 21.47 44.98
N VAL A 219 -17.42 22.24 46.00
CA VAL A 219 -17.30 21.71 47.37
C VAL A 219 -18.63 21.08 47.87
N SER A 220 -19.77 21.73 47.55
CA SER A 220 -21.08 21.18 47.90
C SER A 220 -21.38 19.87 47.16
N GLN A 221 -21.08 19.77 45.88
CA GLN A 221 -21.24 18.53 45.10
C GLN A 221 -20.32 17.41 45.57
N ALA A 222 -19.09 17.73 45.97
CA ALA A 222 -18.17 16.73 46.52
C ALA A 222 -18.67 16.21 47.87
N ARG A 223 -19.24 17.09 48.74
CA ARG A 223 -19.82 16.72 50.01
C ARG A 223 -21.05 15.80 49.80
N GLU A 224 -22.00 16.23 48.98
CA GLU A 224 -23.20 15.47 48.67
C GLU A 224 -22.87 14.07 48.14
N LEU A 225 -21.85 13.98 47.25
CA LEU A 225 -21.35 12.72 46.71
C LEU A 225 -20.80 11.83 47.82
N MET A 226 -20.03 12.36 48.75
CA MET A 226 -19.45 11.57 49.85
C MET A 226 -20.53 11.11 50.84
N GLU A 227 -21.49 11.97 51.22
CA GLU A 227 -22.64 11.63 52.06
C GLU A 227 -23.48 10.51 51.42
N HIS A 228 -23.69 10.55 50.11
CA HIS A 228 -24.35 9.47 49.40
C HIS A 228 -23.58 8.14 49.56
N PHE A 229 -22.26 8.14 49.39
CA PHE A 229 -21.46 6.92 49.50
C PHE A 229 -21.34 6.37 50.95
N GLU A 230 -21.54 7.18 51.97
CA GLU A 230 -21.58 6.69 53.36
C GLU A 230 -22.74 5.71 53.60
N THR A 231 -23.86 5.92 52.92
CA THR A 231 -25.02 5.06 53.00
C THR A 231 -25.09 4.00 51.92
N PHE A 232 -24.56 4.29 50.78
CA PHE A 232 -24.59 3.40 49.59
C PHE A 232 -23.74 2.15 49.84
N GLU A 233 -24.35 0.96 49.72
CA GLU A 233 -23.72 -0.35 49.92
C GLU A 233 -22.88 -0.44 51.22
N GLY A 234 -23.36 0.15 52.31
CA GLY A 234 -22.68 0.11 53.59
C GLY A 234 -21.35 0.88 53.65
N GLY A 235 -21.20 1.91 52.82
CA GLY A 235 -20.00 2.77 52.85
C GLY A 235 -18.76 2.19 52.17
N ARG A 236 -18.86 1.04 51.53
CA ARG A 236 -17.69 0.35 50.94
C ARG A 236 -16.95 1.17 49.90
N TRP A 237 -17.60 2.14 49.26
CA TRP A 237 -17.04 2.97 48.22
C TRP A 237 -16.40 4.28 48.71
N VAL A 238 -16.62 4.63 50.00
CA VAL A 238 -16.06 5.85 50.59
C VAL A 238 -14.54 5.95 50.44
N PRO A 239 -13.74 4.91 50.78
CA PRO A 239 -12.29 4.99 50.62
C PRO A 239 -11.86 5.25 49.17
N TYR A 240 -12.54 4.62 48.18
CA TYR A 240 -12.25 4.77 46.77
C TYR A 240 -12.45 6.21 46.30
N PHE A 241 -13.64 6.78 46.60
CA PHE A 241 -13.96 8.14 46.18
C PHE A 241 -13.17 9.19 46.95
N ALA A 242 -12.90 8.96 48.23
CA ALA A 242 -12.02 9.84 48.98
C ALA A 242 -10.61 9.92 48.40
N LEU A 243 -10.02 8.79 48.04
CA LEU A 243 -8.70 8.77 47.38
C LEU A 243 -8.72 9.46 45.99
N CYS A 244 -9.79 9.27 45.24
CA CYS A 244 -9.91 9.93 43.92
C CYS A 244 -10.12 11.44 44.07
N LEU A 245 -10.99 11.90 44.96
CA LEU A 245 -11.39 13.29 45.10
C LEU A 245 -10.34 14.13 45.84
N PHE A 246 -9.84 13.61 46.98
CA PHE A 246 -8.99 14.40 47.88
C PHE A 246 -7.50 14.14 47.71
N ALA A 247 -7.11 12.90 47.33
CA ALA A 247 -5.72 12.58 47.06
C ALA A 247 -5.35 12.68 45.55
N GLY A 248 -6.32 12.96 44.67
CA GLY A 248 -6.09 13.10 43.24
C GLY A 248 -5.67 11.80 42.52
N ILE A 249 -5.93 10.65 43.12
CA ILE A 249 -5.57 9.33 42.60
C ILE A 249 -6.47 8.99 41.41
N ARG A 250 -5.89 8.60 40.29
CA ARG A 250 -6.65 8.31 39.05
C ARG A 250 -7.34 6.95 39.11
N PRO A 251 -8.69 6.91 38.92
CA PRO A 251 -9.47 5.69 38.92
C PRO A 251 -9.34 4.92 37.61
N SER A 252 -8.19 4.37 37.31
CA SER A 252 -8.03 3.55 36.10
C SER A 252 -7.83 2.08 36.46
N VAL A 253 -8.65 1.22 35.86
CA VAL A 253 -8.61 -0.24 36.04
C VAL A 253 -8.21 -0.84 34.68
N PRO A 254 -7.35 -1.88 34.64
CA PRO A 254 -6.66 -2.59 35.72
C PRO A 254 -5.30 -2.02 36.14
N HIS A 255 -4.78 -0.99 35.44
CA HIS A 255 -3.39 -0.52 35.61
C HIS A 255 -3.30 0.88 36.23
N GLY A 256 -4.34 1.34 36.92
CA GLY A 256 -4.37 2.66 37.54
C GLY A 256 -3.56 2.76 38.82
N GLU A 257 -3.41 4.00 39.29
CA GLU A 257 -2.72 4.28 40.57
C GLU A 257 -3.41 3.61 41.76
N ILE A 258 -4.74 3.59 41.73
CA ILE A 258 -5.53 3.02 42.81
C ILE A 258 -5.33 1.50 42.96
N THR A 259 -5.13 0.77 41.88
CA THR A 259 -4.90 -0.68 41.92
C THR A 259 -3.52 -1.08 42.43
N ARG A 260 -2.60 -0.10 42.47
CA ARG A 260 -1.23 -0.29 43.02
C ARG A 260 -1.10 0.05 44.49
N LEU A 261 -2.14 0.64 45.07
CA LEU A 261 -2.12 0.95 46.50
C LEU A 261 -2.18 -0.36 47.33
N LYS A 262 -1.23 -0.50 48.22
CA LYS A 262 -1.20 -1.58 49.18
C LYS A 262 -1.64 -1.03 50.55
N PRO A 263 -2.37 -1.78 51.38
CA PRO A 263 -2.76 -1.32 52.71
C PRO A 263 -1.60 -0.80 53.56
N ALA A 264 -0.43 -1.38 53.42
CA ALA A 264 0.81 -0.98 54.14
C ALA A 264 1.35 0.40 53.69
N THR A 265 0.92 0.96 52.54
CA THR A 265 1.33 2.31 52.10
C THR A 265 0.42 3.41 52.60
N LEU A 266 -0.72 3.05 53.20
CA LEU A 266 -1.70 3.98 53.79
C LEU A 266 -1.43 4.12 55.28
N THR A 267 -0.38 4.81 55.67
CA THR A 267 -0.13 5.14 57.08
C THR A 267 -0.93 6.39 57.45
N TRP A 268 -2.00 6.22 58.17
CA TRP A 268 -2.72 7.32 58.78
C TRP A 268 -1.96 7.76 60.03
N LYS A 269 -1.28 8.88 60.01
CA LYS A 269 -0.90 9.53 61.26
C LYS A 269 -2.16 10.12 61.85
N ARG A 270 -2.63 9.57 63.02
CA ARG A 270 -3.62 10.27 63.83
C ARG A 270 -2.99 11.59 64.26
N ALA A 271 -3.64 12.70 63.88
CA ALA A 271 -3.36 14.01 64.41
C ALA A 271 -3.79 14.12 65.85
#